data_149ad736a18a9a08058f2cce8df578a8
#
_entry.id   149ad736a18a9a08058f2cce8df578a8
#
_cell.length_a   1.000
_cell.length_b   1.000
_cell.length_c   1.000
_cell.angle_alpha   90.00
_cell.angle_beta   90.00
_cell.angle_gamma   90.00
#
_symmetry.space_group_name_H-M   'P 1'
#
loop_
_entity.id
_entity.type
_entity.pdbx_description
1 polymer ?
#
loop_
_entity_poly.entity_id
_entity_poly.type
_entity_poly.pdbx_seq_one_letter_code
_entity_poly.pdbx_strand_id
1 'polypeptide(L)'
;MELISTHFIKTGDVGYHGNLFGGVMLAWLDEAAAAFAAQAGDTPRMVTKHIAGLTFQRPCRPGQIIKIYGEVAKVGKTSLTLNMEARRHSVYNGTQRLVVSTQMTFVRIDGDGEAIPISEKVRQKYRNP
;
A
#
# COMPACT_ATOMS: atom_id res chain seq x y z
N MET A 1 -0.74 4.03 11.97
CA MET A 1 -1.09 3.41 10.67
C MET A 1 -2.34 2.56 10.79
N GLU A 2 -3.16 2.57 9.76
CA GLU A 2 -4.40 1.82 9.71
C GLU A 2 -4.17 0.49 9.00
N LEU A 3 -4.77 -0.59 9.51
CA LEU A 3 -4.78 -1.88 8.83
C LEU A 3 -5.68 -1.78 7.60
N ILE A 4 -5.13 -2.07 6.42
CA ILE A 4 -5.87 -1.96 5.16
C ILE A 4 -6.31 -3.32 4.65
N SER A 5 -5.38 -4.30 4.63
CA SER A 5 -5.69 -5.63 4.10
C SER A 5 -4.89 -6.71 4.81
N THR A 6 -5.43 -7.92 4.75
CA THR A 6 -4.82 -9.11 5.34
C THR A 6 -4.81 -10.21 4.29
N HIS A 7 -3.66 -10.85 4.11
CA HIS A 7 -3.47 -11.87 3.08
C HIS A 7 -2.88 -13.14 3.68
N PHE A 8 -3.49 -14.26 3.35
CA PHE A 8 -2.95 -15.57 3.71
C PHE A 8 -2.04 -16.05 2.59
N ILE A 9 -0.78 -16.36 2.90
CA ILE A 9 0.17 -16.83 1.89
C ILE A 9 -0.15 -18.28 1.55
N LYS A 10 -0.52 -18.52 0.29
CA LYS A 10 -0.86 -19.85 -0.24
C LYS A 10 0.32 -20.41 -1.02
N THR A 11 0.29 -21.70 -1.30
CA THR A 11 1.34 -22.36 -2.07
C THR A 11 1.52 -21.77 -3.47
N GLY A 12 0.44 -21.23 -4.07
CA GLY A 12 0.51 -20.57 -5.36
C GLY A 12 1.14 -19.16 -5.33
N ASP A 13 1.38 -18.61 -4.15
CA ASP A 13 1.93 -17.26 -4.00
C ASP A 13 3.45 -17.23 -3.90
N VAL A 14 4.10 -18.40 -3.83
CA VAL A 14 5.56 -18.49 -3.64
C VAL A 14 6.29 -18.77 -4.93
N GLY A 15 7.56 -18.32 -4.98
CA GLY A 15 8.45 -18.62 -6.09
C GLY A 15 9.11 -19.99 -5.92
N TYR A 16 9.99 -20.34 -6.84
CA TYR A 16 10.68 -21.65 -6.82
C TYR A 16 11.51 -21.84 -5.54
N HIS A 17 11.91 -20.76 -4.89
CA HIS A 17 12.66 -20.82 -3.63
C HIS A 17 11.80 -21.10 -2.39
N GLY A 18 10.48 -21.22 -2.55
CA GLY A 18 9.57 -21.52 -1.45
C GLY A 18 9.15 -20.32 -0.60
N ASN A 19 9.56 -19.12 -0.97
CA ASN A 19 9.21 -17.89 -0.28
C ASN A 19 8.22 -17.08 -1.13
N LEU A 20 7.46 -16.21 -0.48
CA LEU A 20 6.51 -15.32 -1.16
C LEU A 20 7.21 -14.62 -2.32
N PHE A 21 6.62 -14.74 -3.51
CA PHE A 21 7.16 -14.11 -4.70
C PHE A 21 7.03 -12.59 -4.59
N GLY A 22 8.13 -11.86 -4.90
CA GLY A 22 8.16 -10.40 -4.75
C GLY A 22 7.05 -9.70 -5.53
N GLY A 23 6.75 -10.18 -6.74
CA GLY A 23 5.68 -9.61 -7.55
C GLY A 23 4.30 -9.75 -6.93
N VAL A 24 4.07 -10.84 -6.19
CA VAL A 24 2.79 -11.04 -5.48
C VAL A 24 2.69 -10.02 -4.33
N MET A 25 3.75 -9.88 -3.54
CA MET A 25 3.78 -8.88 -2.46
C MET A 25 3.55 -7.48 -3.01
N LEU A 26 4.21 -7.13 -4.11
CA LEU A 26 4.06 -5.83 -4.72
C LEU A 26 2.63 -5.60 -5.22
N ALA A 27 2.01 -6.63 -5.79
CA ALA A 27 0.61 -6.54 -6.22
C ALA A 27 -0.33 -6.28 -5.03
N TRP A 28 -0.12 -6.98 -3.92
CA TRP A 28 -0.91 -6.76 -2.70
C TRP A 28 -0.73 -5.35 -2.15
N LEU A 29 0.51 -4.85 -2.14
CA LEU A 29 0.82 -3.49 -1.67
C LEU A 29 0.15 -2.45 -2.56
N ASP A 30 0.29 -2.58 -3.87
CA ASP A 30 -0.27 -1.62 -4.81
C ASP A 30 -1.80 -1.62 -4.75
N GLU A 31 -2.41 -2.78 -4.66
CA GLU A 31 -3.86 -2.92 -4.54
C GLU A 31 -4.38 -2.29 -3.25
N ALA A 32 -3.74 -2.57 -2.12
CA ALA A 32 -4.11 -2.01 -0.83
C ALA A 32 -3.93 -0.49 -0.82
N ALA A 33 -2.80 -0.01 -1.35
CA ALA A 33 -2.51 1.41 -1.42
C ALA A 33 -3.49 2.14 -2.32
N ALA A 34 -3.85 1.55 -3.47
CA ALA A 34 -4.81 2.14 -4.41
C ALA A 34 -6.19 2.28 -3.76
N ALA A 35 -6.64 1.24 -3.06
CA ALA A 35 -7.93 1.29 -2.35
C ALA A 35 -7.92 2.36 -1.26
N PHE A 36 -6.84 2.44 -0.51
CA PHE A 36 -6.69 3.44 0.53
C PHE A 36 -6.64 4.86 -0.06
N ALA A 37 -5.90 5.05 -1.15
CA ALA A 37 -5.79 6.34 -1.83
C ALA A 37 -7.16 6.80 -2.37
N ALA A 38 -7.95 5.87 -2.90
CA ALA A 38 -9.30 6.18 -3.39
C ALA A 38 -10.20 6.67 -2.27
N GLN A 39 -10.16 5.99 -1.13
CA GLN A 39 -10.95 6.38 0.05
C GLN A 39 -10.47 7.73 0.60
N ALA A 40 -9.18 7.89 0.78
CA ALA A 40 -8.60 9.13 1.31
C ALA A 40 -8.81 10.31 0.38
N GLY A 41 -8.77 10.08 -0.93
CA GLY A 41 -8.92 11.10 -1.95
C GLY A 41 -10.35 11.38 -2.38
N ASP A 42 -11.31 10.62 -1.85
CA ASP A 42 -12.74 10.71 -2.21
C ASP A 42 -13.00 10.54 -3.71
N THR A 43 -12.20 9.71 -4.38
CA THR A 43 -12.38 9.44 -5.81
C THR A 43 -11.72 8.11 -6.18
N PRO A 44 -12.35 7.29 -7.03
CA PRO A 44 -11.71 6.06 -7.51
C PRO A 44 -10.64 6.31 -8.57
N ARG A 45 -10.51 7.55 -9.05
CA ARG A 45 -9.60 7.89 -10.14
C ARG A 45 -8.23 8.32 -9.61
N MET A 46 -7.64 7.48 -8.78
CA MET A 46 -6.29 7.65 -8.25
C MET A 46 -5.40 6.57 -8.87
N VAL A 47 -4.32 6.98 -9.51
CA VAL A 47 -3.41 6.05 -10.17
C VAL A 47 -2.04 6.11 -9.52
N THR A 48 -1.38 4.96 -9.44
CA THR A 48 -0.03 4.86 -8.90
C THR A 48 0.94 5.59 -9.84
N LYS A 49 1.65 6.57 -9.31
CA LYS A 49 2.63 7.33 -10.09
C LYS A 49 4.06 6.93 -9.71
N HIS A 50 4.31 6.70 -8.42
CA HIS A 50 5.67 6.49 -7.94
C HIS A 50 5.64 5.58 -6.73
N ILE A 51 6.60 4.66 -6.68
CA ILE A 51 6.87 3.82 -5.51
C ILE A 51 8.33 4.10 -5.14
N ALA A 52 8.56 4.60 -3.93
CA ALA A 52 9.90 4.80 -3.43
C ALA A 52 10.58 3.45 -3.21
N GLY A 53 11.88 3.45 -2.91
CA GLY A 53 12.65 2.22 -2.77
C GLY A 53 11.90 1.11 -2.04
N LEU A 54 12.04 -0.13 -2.52
CA LEU A 54 11.34 -1.29 -2.01
C LEU A 54 12.37 -2.35 -1.65
N THR A 55 12.48 -2.65 -0.36
CA THR A 55 13.40 -3.68 0.14
C THR A 55 12.62 -4.71 0.93
N PHE A 56 12.82 -5.98 0.60
CA PHE A 56 12.22 -7.09 1.33
C PHE A 56 13.13 -7.46 2.49
N GLN A 57 12.68 -7.18 3.71
CA GLN A 57 13.48 -7.37 4.91
C GLN A 57 13.60 -8.84 5.34
N ARG A 58 12.57 -9.63 5.04
CA ARG A 58 12.44 -11.02 5.52
C ARG A 58 11.75 -11.90 4.51
N PRO A 59 12.10 -13.19 4.46
CA PRO A 59 11.34 -14.16 3.67
C PRO A 59 10.00 -14.44 4.34
N CYS A 60 9.00 -14.77 3.52
CA CYS A 60 7.68 -15.14 3.99
C CYS A 60 7.26 -16.44 3.31
N ARG A 61 6.61 -17.34 4.05
CA ARG A 61 6.31 -18.70 3.61
C ARG A 61 4.81 -18.99 3.62
N PRO A 62 4.37 -20.02 2.89
CA PRO A 62 2.97 -20.45 2.94
C PRO A 62 2.54 -20.73 4.38
N GLY A 63 1.30 -20.35 4.70
CA GLY A 63 0.75 -20.48 6.03
C GLY A 63 0.98 -19.27 6.91
N GLN A 64 1.83 -18.34 6.50
CA GLN A 64 2.02 -17.08 7.21
C GLN A 64 1.03 -16.04 6.68
N ILE A 65 0.78 -15.01 7.49
CA ILE A 65 -0.14 -13.93 7.14
C ILE A 65 0.65 -12.65 6.93
N ILE A 66 0.29 -11.93 5.87
CA ILE A 66 0.78 -10.57 5.62
C ILE A 66 -0.33 -9.59 5.93
N LYS A 67 -0.05 -8.62 6.79
CA LYS A 67 -0.95 -7.51 7.08
C LYS A 67 -0.35 -6.23 6.53
N ILE A 68 -1.15 -5.49 5.77
CA ILE A 68 -0.71 -4.27 5.12
C ILE A 68 -1.36 -3.08 5.81
N TYR A 69 -0.52 -2.13 6.19
CA TYR A 69 -0.90 -0.92 6.91
C TYR A 69 -0.54 0.29 6.07
N GLY A 70 -1.30 1.37 6.25
CA GLY A 70 -1.03 2.61 5.55
C GLY A 70 -1.50 3.83 6.31
N GLU A 71 -0.97 4.96 5.91
CA GLU A 71 -1.37 6.27 6.41
C GLU A 71 -1.06 7.32 5.36
N VAL A 72 -1.77 8.44 5.41
CA VAL A 72 -1.46 9.56 4.53
C VAL A 72 -0.22 10.26 5.06
N ALA A 73 0.81 10.35 4.23
CA ALA A 73 2.05 11.07 4.57
C ALA A 73 1.92 12.55 4.22
N LYS A 74 1.41 12.84 3.02
CA LYS A 74 1.20 14.23 2.58
C LYS A 74 0.24 14.29 1.42
N VAL A 75 -0.38 15.45 1.22
CA VAL A 75 -1.21 15.73 0.06
C VAL A 75 -0.62 16.92 -0.68
N GLY A 76 -0.46 16.78 -2.01
CA GLY A 76 -0.06 17.87 -2.89
C GLY A 76 -1.26 18.41 -3.65
N LYS A 77 -1.02 19.16 -4.70
CA LYS A 77 -2.10 19.69 -5.52
C LYS A 77 -2.86 18.59 -6.26
N THR A 78 -2.13 17.70 -6.94
CA THR A 78 -2.71 16.60 -7.71
C THR A 78 -2.37 15.24 -7.15
N SER A 79 -1.52 15.18 -6.13
CA SER A 79 -0.94 13.93 -5.63
C SER A 79 -1.26 13.68 -4.16
N LEU A 80 -1.26 12.41 -3.80
CA LEU A 80 -1.43 11.91 -2.44
C LEU A 80 -0.33 10.90 -2.19
N THR A 81 0.48 11.11 -1.16
CA THR A 81 1.56 10.18 -0.80
C THR A 81 1.20 9.44 0.48
N LEU A 82 1.35 8.12 0.42
CA LEU A 82 1.04 7.22 1.53
C LEU A 82 2.33 6.59 2.06
N ASN A 83 2.41 6.46 3.39
CA ASN A 83 3.38 5.54 4.00
C ASN A 83 2.71 4.18 4.07
N MET A 84 3.37 3.16 3.56
CA MET A 84 2.85 1.79 3.52
C MET A 84 3.82 0.84 4.19
N GLU A 85 3.28 -0.12 4.94
CA GLU A 85 4.04 -1.20 5.54
C GLU A 85 3.36 -2.53 5.32
N ALA A 86 4.14 -3.55 4.98
CA ALA A 86 3.69 -4.93 4.99
C ALA A 86 4.40 -5.64 6.14
N ARG A 87 3.63 -6.29 7.00
CA ARG A 87 4.14 -6.99 8.19
C ARG A 87 3.77 -8.46 8.15
N ARG A 88 4.72 -9.30 8.54
CA ARG A 88 4.47 -10.73 8.70
C ARG A 88 3.91 -10.96 10.09
N HIS A 89 2.69 -11.48 10.14
CA HIS A 89 1.97 -11.71 11.39
C HIS A 89 2.00 -13.21 11.73
N SER A 90 2.46 -13.55 12.93
CA SER A 90 2.42 -14.93 13.42
C SER A 90 1.03 -15.26 13.97
N VAL A 91 0.42 -16.31 13.45
CA VAL A 91 -0.88 -16.78 13.96
C VAL A 91 -0.75 -17.45 15.33
N TYR A 92 0.47 -17.83 15.71
CA TYR A 92 0.68 -18.54 16.97
C TYR A 92 0.70 -17.61 18.19
N ASN A 93 1.28 -16.43 18.04
CA ASN A 93 1.47 -15.53 19.18
C ASN A 93 1.16 -14.07 18.87
N GLY A 94 0.73 -13.75 17.66
CA GLY A 94 0.37 -12.38 17.27
C GLY A 94 1.53 -11.43 17.07
N THR A 95 2.78 -11.93 17.14
CA THR A 95 3.94 -11.04 16.89
C THR A 95 3.99 -10.64 15.43
N GLN A 96 4.48 -9.43 15.18
CA GLN A 96 4.62 -8.90 13.83
C GLN A 96 6.06 -8.51 13.54
N ARG A 97 6.50 -8.73 12.30
CA ARG A 97 7.83 -8.35 11.82
C ARG A 97 7.67 -7.58 10.53
N LEU A 98 8.35 -6.46 10.43
CA LEU A 98 8.32 -5.64 9.21
C LEU A 98 8.95 -6.42 8.05
N VAL A 99 8.26 -6.47 6.91
CA VAL A 99 8.76 -7.09 5.68
C VAL A 99 9.10 -6.02 4.66
N VAL A 100 8.20 -5.06 4.45
CA VAL A 100 8.40 -3.96 3.50
C VAL A 100 7.91 -2.67 4.13
N SER A 101 8.67 -1.60 3.92
CA SER A 101 8.28 -0.24 4.26
C SER A 101 8.59 0.63 3.05
N THR A 102 7.62 1.40 2.57
CA THR A 102 7.80 2.24 1.39
C THR A 102 6.82 3.41 1.41
N GLN A 103 7.06 4.37 0.52
CA GLN A 103 6.10 5.43 0.23
C GLN A 103 5.58 5.25 -1.18
N MET A 104 4.28 5.42 -1.36
CA MET A 104 3.63 5.31 -2.66
C MET A 104 2.85 6.58 -2.95
N THR A 105 3.08 7.15 -4.13
CA THR A 105 2.43 8.38 -4.54
C THR A 105 1.39 8.10 -5.62
N PHE A 106 0.19 8.58 -5.38
CA PHE A 106 -0.94 8.46 -6.29
C PHE A 106 -1.31 9.84 -6.83
N VAL A 107 -1.80 9.89 -8.07
CA VAL A 107 -2.23 11.12 -8.72
C VAL A 107 -3.68 10.99 -9.13
N ARG A 108 -4.46 12.04 -8.87
CA ARG A 108 -5.84 12.10 -9.34
C ARG A 108 -5.85 12.41 -10.83
N ILE A 109 -6.62 11.63 -11.59
CA ILE A 109 -6.76 11.82 -13.02
C ILE A 109 -8.22 12.03 -13.40
N ASP A 110 -8.45 12.70 -14.55
CA ASP A 110 -9.77 12.83 -15.16
C ASP A 110 -10.05 11.65 -16.09
N GLY A 111 -11.15 11.73 -16.83
CA GLY A 111 -11.56 10.67 -17.75
C GLY A 111 -10.61 10.45 -18.92
N ASP A 112 -9.75 11.43 -19.21
CA ASP A 112 -8.78 11.37 -20.30
C ASP A 112 -7.38 10.98 -19.78
N GLY A 113 -7.24 10.70 -18.49
CA GLY A 113 -5.98 10.32 -17.90
C GLY A 113 -5.09 11.50 -17.52
N GLU A 114 -5.58 12.72 -17.59
CA GLU A 114 -4.81 13.90 -17.24
C GLU A 114 -4.90 14.19 -15.74
N ALA A 115 -3.77 14.61 -15.17
CA ALA A 115 -3.72 14.96 -13.74
C ALA A 115 -4.60 16.16 -13.44
N ILE A 116 -5.46 16.02 -12.43
CA ILE A 116 -6.32 17.12 -11.98
C ILE A 116 -6.18 17.28 -10.47
N PRO A 117 -6.50 18.48 -9.93
CA PRO A 117 -6.34 18.72 -8.50
C PRO A 117 -7.19 17.80 -7.64
N ILE A 118 -6.62 17.34 -6.53
CA ILE A 118 -7.36 16.69 -5.46
C ILE A 118 -8.32 17.72 -4.89
N SER A 119 -9.51 17.28 -4.48
CA SER A 119 -10.54 18.19 -3.98
C SER A 119 -10.01 19.06 -2.83
N GLU A 120 -10.51 20.28 -2.75
CA GLU A 120 -10.11 21.21 -1.69
C GLU A 120 -10.43 20.64 -0.30
N LYS A 121 -11.56 19.96 -0.18
CA LYS A 121 -11.96 19.30 1.07
C LYS A 121 -10.89 18.32 1.56
N VAL A 122 -10.37 17.48 0.67
CA VAL A 122 -9.34 16.49 1.00
C VAL A 122 -8.02 17.19 1.32
N ARG A 123 -7.63 18.19 0.51
CA ARG A 123 -6.39 18.91 0.73
C ARG A 123 -6.40 19.62 2.08
N GLN A 124 -7.53 20.19 2.49
CA GLN A 124 -7.65 20.83 3.80
C GLN A 124 -7.58 19.83 4.94
N LYS A 125 -8.22 18.66 4.78
CA LYS A 125 -8.23 17.61 5.78
C LYS A 125 -6.81 17.16 6.16
N TYR A 126 -5.91 17.07 5.19
CA TYR A 126 -4.55 16.56 5.42
C TYR A 126 -3.47 17.64 5.45
N ARG A 127 -3.84 18.92 5.32
CA ARG A 127 -2.88 20.02 5.33
C ARG A 127 -2.38 20.33 6.73
N ASN A 128 -3.26 20.25 7.72
CA ASN A 128 -2.93 20.53 9.10
C ASN A 128 -3.00 19.27 9.93
N PRO A 129 -1.92 18.87 10.59
CA PRO A 129 -1.94 17.75 11.51
C PRO A 129 -2.80 18.05 12.73
#